data_dc41a58f1ac8e99820a7f0786e2c19d6
#
_entry.id   dc41a58f1ac8e99820a7f0786e2c19d6
#
_cell.length_a   1.000
_cell.length_b   1.000
_cell.length_c   1.000
_cell.angle_alpha   90.00
_cell.angle_beta   90.00
_cell.angle_gamma   90.00
#
_symmetry.space_group_name_H-M   'P 1'
#
loop_
_entity.id
_entity.type
_entity.pdbx_description
1 polymer ?
#
loop_
_entity_poly.entity_id
_entity_poly.type
_entity_poly.pdbx_seq_one_letter_code
_entity_poly.pdbx_strand_id
1 'polypeptide(L)'
;MRLARACHAVPWLLAAATFASACRAVNPFPPAPRPPPHAITEPVRRGARLTVSWIGHASALVQMDDKLILTDPVFTARVGLLSQRTVAPAMRPEALPPVDAVLISHMHFDHLSLGSLEAIEEKVRRAYVPEGGLVYLGDMGFDAVDLAPFASFDDGGLRVTAVPVKHNGMRYGADVQWMRAFTGYVVEYHGLKVYFGGDTGYARSEFTTTGLHFPGLDLALLPIAPLHPRAFMRASHMDPEEALQAMQDLGAAKMIPIHYDTIPNSTDAPGEALASLRVAMAPLKLEERVEVLEIGETRVLR
;
A
#
# COMPACT_ATOMS: atom_id res chain seq x y z
N MET A 1 34.02 -36.72 -48.41
CA MET A 1 33.04 -36.96 -47.31
C MET A 1 32.74 -35.62 -46.65
N ARG A 2 31.59 -35.01 -46.94
CA ARG A 2 31.15 -33.72 -46.35
C ARG A 2 30.10 -34.07 -45.28
N LEU A 3 30.40 -33.79 -44.02
CA LEU A 3 29.46 -33.90 -42.92
C LEU A 3 28.57 -32.65 -42.88
N ALA A 4 27.29 -32.83 -43.09
CA ALA A 4 26.28 -31.80 -42.94
C ALA A 4 26.01 -31.55 -41.46
N ARG A 5 26.17 -30.30 -40.98
CA ARG A 5 25.73 -29.85 -39.69
C ARG A 5 24.23 -29.55 -39.75
N ALA A 6 23.44 -30.31 -39.02
CA ALA A 6 22.03 -30.02 -38.79
C ALA A 6 21.90 -28.87 -37.79
N CYS A 7 21.37 -27.73 -38.23
CA CYS A 7 20.91 -26.65 -37.36
C CYS A 7 19.60 -27.07 -36.70
N HIS A 8 19.63 -27.28 -35.36
CA HIS A 8 18.42 -27.41 -34.58
C HIS A 8 17.84 -26.01 -34.33
N ALA A 9 16.81 -25.67 -35.07
CA ALA A 9 15.96 -24.53 -34.78
C ALA A 9 15.09 -24.92 -33.56
N VAL A 10 15.35 -24.33 -32.39
CA VAL A 10 14.51 -24.43 -31.20
C VAL A 10 13.30 -23.51 -31.42
N PRO A 11 12.08 -24.01 -31.27
CA PRO A 11 10.89 -23.20 -31.53
C PRO A 11 10.63 -22.19 -30.41
N TRP A 12 10.95 -20.95 -30.66
CA TRP A 12 10.57 -19.77 -29.82
C TRP A 12 9.07 -19.43 -29.89
N LEU A 13 8.25 -20.26 -30.54
CA LEU A 13 6.83 -20.03 -30.77
C LEU A 13 5.90 -20.50 -29.61
N LEU A 14 6.41 -21.18 -28.60
CA LEU A 14 5.57 -21.66 -27.48
C LEU A 14 5.54 -20.72 -26.27
N ALA A 15 6.42 -19.73 -26.20
CA ALA A 15 6.42 -18.76 -25.08
C ALA A 15 5.41 -17.59 -25.29
N ALA A 16 4.95 -17.35 -26.50
CA ALA A 16 4.00 -16.27 -26.80
C ALA A 16 2.53 -16.64 -26.52
N ALA A 17 2.20 -17.92 -26.44
CA ALA A 17 0.81 -18.37 -26.27
C ALA A 17 0.33 -18.39 -24.82
N THR A 18 1.22 -18.37 -23.84
CA THR A 18 0.85 -18.37 -22.40
C THR A 18 0.65 -16.98 -21.81
N PHE A 19 1.13 -15.93 -22.47
CA PHE A 19 0.85 -14.54 -22.07
C PHE A 19 -0.54 -14.03 -22.49
N ALA A 20 -1.19 -14.67 -23.44
CA ALA A 20 -2.49 -14.22 -23.96
C ALA A 20 -3.68 -14.61 -23.07
N SER A 21 -3.53 -15.52 -22.11
CA SER A 21 -4.63 -15.94 -21.21
C SER A 21 -4.78 -15.10 -19.95
N ALA A 22 -3.82 -14.23 -19.60
CA ALA A 22 -3.91 -13.34 -18.44
C ALA A 22 -4.43 -11.94 -18.80
N CYS A 23 -4.51 -11.60 -20.09
CA CYS A 23 -5.18 -10.38 -20.52
C CYS A 23 -6.70 -10.62 -20.51
N ARG A 24 -7.41 -10.31 -19.41
CA ARG A 24 -8.78 -9.82 -19.51
C ARG A 24 -8.71 -8.76 -20.60
N ALA A 25 -9.51 -8.89 -21.65
CA ALA A 25 -9.57 -7.92 -22.74
C ALA A 25 -9.66 -6.54 -22.09
N VAL A 26 -8.61 -5.72 -22.23
CA VAL A 26 -8.57 -4.38 -21.69
C VAL A 26 -9.74 -3.66 -22.32
N ASN A 27 -10.80 -3.42 -21.55
CA ASN A 27 -11.91 -2.61 -22.05
C ASN A 27 -11.36 -1.18 -22.19
N PRO A 28 -11.22 -0.63 -23.40
CA PRO A 28 -10.71 0.72 -23.59
C PRO A 28 -11.62 1.78 -22.94
N PHE A 29 -12.86 1.40 -22.60
CA PHE A 29 -13.85 2.22 -21.91
C PHE A 29 -14.39 1.47 -20.68
N PRO A 30 -13.58 1.25 -19.64
CA PRO A 30 -14.08 0.61 -18.44
C PRO A 30 -15.20 1.45 -17.81
N PRO A 31 -16.19 0.84 -17.15
CA PRO A 31 -17.25 1.58 -16.49
C PRO A 31 -16.65 2.48 -15.39
N ALA A 32 -17.28 3.63 -15.14
CA ALA A 32 -16.87 4.51 -14.05
C ALA A 32 -16.81 3.74 -12.72
N PRO A 33 -15.87 4.07 -11.83
CA PRO A 33 -15.80 3.45 -10.50
C PRO A 33 -17.14 3.62 -9.77
N ARG A 34 -17.57 2.58 -9.06
CA ARG A 34 -18.76 2.65 -8.20
C ARG A 34 -18.49 3.66 -7.06
N PRO A 35 -19.53 4.35 -6.55
CA PRO A 35 -19.39 5.15 -5.34
C PRO A 35 -18.85 4.28 -4.17
N PRO A 36 -18.09 4.86 -3.25
CA PRO A 36 -17.71 4.16 -2.02
C PRO A 36 -18.96 3.92 -1.14
N PRO A 37 -18.95 2.90 -0.28
CA PRO A 37 -20.05 2.67 0.69
C PRO A 37 -20.31 3.87 1.58
N HIS A 38 -19.26 4.57 1.99
CA HIS A 38 -19.32 5.77 2.82
C HIS A 38 -18.45 6.87 2.21
N ALA A 39 -18.85 8.13 2.40
CA ALA A 39 -18.04 9.29 2.09
C ALA A 39 -17.43 9.84 3.39
N ILE A 40 -16.13 10.12 3.39
CA ILE A 40 -15.46 10.76 4.53
C ILE A 40 -15.75 12.26 4.47
N THR A 41 -16.68 12.73 5.30
CA THR A 41 -17.09 14.14 5.38
C THR A 41 -16.44 14.85 6.57
N GLU A 42 -16.06 14.10 7.60
CA GLU A 42 -15.40 14.61 8.80
C GLU A 42 -14.09 13.84 9.03
N PRO A 43 -13.01 14.23 8.33
CA PRO A 43 -11.74 13.49 8.37
C PRO A 43 -10.99 13.62 9.71
N VAL A 44 -11.30 14.64 10.52
CA VAL A 44 -10.66 14.91 11.81
C VAL A 44 -11.64 14.64 12.93
N ARG A 45 -11.24 13.84 13.91
CA ARG A 45 -12.03 13.51 15.10
C ARG A 45 -11.47 14.24 16.33
N ARG A 46 -12.18 15.29 16.75
CA ARG A 46 -11.77 16.08 17.93
C ARG A 46 -11.76 15.22 19.18
N GLY A 47 -10.68 15.30 19.96
CA GLY A 47 -10.49 14.58 21.20
C GLY A 47 -10.07 13.11 21.05
N ALA A 48 -10.03 12.58 19.84
CA ALA A 48 -9.46 11.26 19.58
C ALA A 48 -7.94 11.35 19.43
N ARG A 49 -7.23 10.40 20.03
CA ARG A 49 -5.77 10.34 19.94
C ARG A 49 -5.28 9.58 18.72
N LEU A 50 -5.98 8.52 18.32
CA LEU A 50 -5.64 7.70 17.15
C LEU A 50 -6.91 7.36 16.39
N THR A 51 -7.01 7.79 15.15
CA THR A 51 -8.07 7.39 14.23
C THR A 51 -7.52 7.01 12.88
N VAL A 52 -8.27 6.18 12.15
CA VAL A 52 -8.00 5.83 10.76
C VAL A 52 -9.26 5.98 9.95
N SER A 53 -9.18 6.72 8.86
CA SER A 53 -10.22 6.80 7.83
C SER A 53 -9.71 6.09 6.57
N TRP A 54 -10.35 4.99 6.15
CA TRP A 54 -9.90 4.25 4.97
C TRP A 54 -10.47 4.86 3.70
N ILE A 55 -9.62 5.50 2.91
CA ILE A 55 -10.01 6.15 1.65
C ILE A 55 -10.19 5.11 0.53
N GLY A 56 -9.50 3.97 0.66
CA GLY A 56 -9.54 2.85 -0.27
C GLY A 56 -8.16 2.46 -0.80
N HIS A 57 -7.95 1.20 -1.13
CA HIS A 57 -6.67 0.61 -1.50
C HIS A 57 -5.65 0.74 -0.35
N ALA A 58 -4.47 1.29 -0.62
CA ALA A 58 -3.47 1.61 0.41
C ALA A 58 -3.60 3.06 0.94
N SER A 59 -4.59 3.82 0.44
CA SER A 59 -4.83 5.20 0.86
C SER A 59 -5.64 5.23 2.17
N ALA A 60 -5.04 5.70 3.24
CA ALA A 60 -5.68 5.93 4.53
C ALA A 60 -5.23 7.26 5.12
N LEU A 61 -6.16 7.96 5.80
CA LEU A 61 -5.84 9.12 6.62
C LEU A 61 -5.76 8.68 8.07
N VAL A 62 -4.58 8.79 8.65
CA VAL A 62 -4.30 8.46 10.04
C VAL A 62 -4.18 9.77 10.83
N GLN A 63 -4.99 9.92 11.87
CA GLN A 63 -4.84 11.00 12.84
C GLN A 63 -4.09 10.48 14.06
N MET A 64 -3.02 11.16 14.45
CA MET A 64 -2.27 10.94 15.69
C MET A 64 -2.28 12.24 16.50
N ASP A 65 -3.15 12.35 17.51
CA ASP A 65 -3.49 13.59 18.23
C ASP A 65 -3.83 14.74 17.24
N ASP A 66 -2.96 15.74 17.08
CA ASP A 66 -3.11 16.88 16.18
C ASP A 66 -2.44 16.70 14.80
N LYS A 67 -1.77 15.55 14.56
CA LYS A 67 -1.07 15.26 13.31
C LYS A 67 -1.92 14.41 12.39
N LEU A 68 -1.86 14.73 11.09
CA LEU A 68 -2.53 13.99 10.03
C LEU A 68 -1.50 13.40 9.06
N ILE A 69 -1.56 12.10 8.91
CA ILE A 69 -0.67 11.31 8.05
C ILE A 69 -1.50 10.65 6.95
N LEU A 70 -1.14 10.85 5.70
CA LEU A 70 -1.80 10.26 4.54
C LEU A 70 -0.89 9.20 3.91
N THR A 71 -1.39 7.98 3.76
CA THR A 71 -0.64 6.88 3.14
C THR A 71 -1.02 6.71 1.68
N ASP A 72 -0.04 6.49 0.81
CA ASP A 72 -0.16 6.16 -0.62
C ASP A 72 -1.39 6.81 -1.31
N PRO A 73 -1.46 8.13 -1.43
CA PRO A 73 -2.66 8.81 -1.89
C PRO A 73 -2.93 8.58 -3.38
N VAL A 74 -4.02 7.86 -3.67
CA VAL A 74 -4.51 7.62 -5.03
C VAL A 74 -5.97 8.05 -5.15
N PHE A 75 -6.19 9.28 -5.62
CA PHE A 75 -7.51 9.88 -5.83
C PHE A 75 -8.01 9.76 -7.27
N THR A 76 -7.13 9.37 -8.21
CA THR A 76 -7.46 9.23 -9.61
C THR A 76 -8.29 7.98 -9.88
N ALA A 77 -9.24 8.06 -10.82
CA ALA A 77 -10.01 6.90 -11.27
C ALA A 77 -9.15 5.93 -12.07
N ARG A 78 -8.22 6.45 -12.88
CA ARG A 78 -7.25 5.66 -13.64
C ARG A 78 -5.97 5.49 -12.84
N VAL A 79 -5.39 4.29 -12.94
CA VAL A 79 -4.14 3.90 -12.29
C VAL A 79 -3.20 3.41 -13.38
N GLY A 80 -2.13 4.17 -13.60
CA GLY A 80 -1.26 3.94 -14.75
C GLY A 80 -1.99 4.06 -16.08
N LEU A 81 -1.56 3.28 -17.06
CA LEU A 81 -2.11 3.35 -18.44
C LEU A 81 -3.31 2.41 -18.64
N LEU A 82 -3.35 1.28 -17.94
CA LEU A 82 -4.23 0.16 -18.26
C LEU A 82 -5.20 -0.23 -17.17
N SER A 83 -5.04 0.27 -15.96
CA SER A 83 -5.89 -0.09 -14.83
C SER A 83 -6.85 1.04 -14.44
N GLN A 84 -7.98 0.66 -13.88
CA GLN A 84 -8.98 1.59 -13.34
C GLN A 84 -9.54 1.02 -12.05
N ARG A 85 -9.81 1.89 -11.10
CA ARG A 85 -10.46 1.53 -9.84
C ARG A 85 -11.86 0.95 -10.09
N THR A 86 -12.27 0.01 -9.27
CA THR A 86 -13.64 -0.51 -9.24
C THR A 86 -14.54 0.30 -8.30
N VAL A 87 -13.93 0.93 -7.27
CA VAL A 87 -14.61 1.77 -6.29
C VAL A 87 -13.90 3.12 -6.23
N ALA A 88 -14.65 4.21 -6.28
CA ALA A 88 -14.09 5.56 -6.15
C ALA A 88 -13.47 5.79 -4.77
N PRO A 89 -12.48 6.71 -4.64
CA PRO A 89 -11.94 7.07 -3.33
C PRO A 89 -13.05 7.65 -2.45
N ALA A 90 -13.02 7.33 -1.16
CA ALA A 90 -14.03 7.80 -0.21
C ALA A 90 -13.90 9.28 0.16
N MET A 91 -12.84 9.92 -0.28
CA MET A 91 -12.59 11.35 -0.10
C MET A 91 -12.11 11.95 -1.43
N ARG A 92 -12.54 13.17 -1.73
CA ARG A 92 -12.00 13.92 -2.86
C ARG A 92 -10.81 14.77 -2.40
N PRO A 93 -9.84 15.09 -3.28
CA PRO A 93 -8.69 15.93 -2.95
C PRO A 93 -9.08 17.26 -2.29
N GLU A 94 -10.17 17.89 -2.75
CA GLU A 94 -10.63 19.18 -2.23
C GLU A 94 -11.10 19.10 -0.77
N ALA A 95 -11.60 17.91 -0.35
CA ALA A 95 -12.10 17.67 1.01
C ALA A 95 -10.98 17.26 1.99
N LEU A 96 -9.76 16.96 1.48
CA LEU A 96 -8.63 16.62 2.33
C LEU A 96 -8.22 17.85 3.16
N PRO A 97 -8.08 17.74 4.49
CA PRO A 97 -7.48 18.80 5.30
C PRO A 97 -5.97 18.92 5.02
N PRO A 98 -5.30 19.97 5.48
CA PRO A 98 -3.83 20.00 5.51
C PRO A 98 -3.27 18.78 6.23
N VAL A 99 -2.28 18.13 5.65
CA VAL A 99 -1.62 16.93 6.20
C VAL A 99 -0.17 17.21 6.53
N ASP A 100 0.27 16.70 7.70
CA ASP A 100 1.65 16.87 8.18
C ASP A 100 2.62 15.96 7.42
N ALA A 101 2.16 14.75 7.04
CA ALA A 101 2.99 13.78 6.34
C ALA A 101 2.20 13.04 5.27
N VAL A 102 2.82 12.85 4.10
CA VAL A 102 2.41 11.87 3.09
C VAL A 102 3.46 10.77 3.06
N LEU A 103 3.04 9.52 3.20
CA LEU A 103 3.92 8.35 3.11
C LEU A 103 3.71 7.67 1.76
N ILE A 104 4.76 7.53 0.97
CA ILE A 104 4.76 6.78 -0.29
C ILE A 104 5.58 5.51 -0.07
N SER A 105 4.92 4.36 -0.12
CA SER A 105 5.57 3.08 0.18
C SER A 105 6.51 2.63 -0.94
N HIS A 106 6.12 2.80 -2.19
CA HIS A 106 6.89 2.42 -3.37
C HIS A 106 6.38 3.07 -4.66
N MET A 107 7.03 2.80 -5.78
CA MET A 107 6.84 3.57 -7.00
C MET A 107 5.76 3.03 -7.96
N HIS A 108 5.06 1.93 -7.66
CA HIS A 108 3.96 1.44 -8.50
C HIS A 108 2.85 2.49 -8.66
N PHE A 109 2.12 2.42 -9.77
CA PHE A 109 1.11 3.44 -10.13
C PHE A 109 -0.09 3.51 -9.18
N ASP A 110 -0.39 2.43 -8.48
CA ASP A 110 -1.46 2.31 -7.49
C ASP A 110 -1.06 2.76 -6.08
N HIS A 111 0.18 3.23 -5.91
CA HIS A 111 0.72 3.81 -4.67
C HIS A 111 1.28 5.22 -4.90
N LEU A 112 2.18 5.40 -5.87
CA LEU A 112 2.64 6.71 -6.29
C LEU A 112 1.78 7.22 -7.46
N SER A 113 0.78 8.03 -7.17
CA SER A 113 -0.05 8.72 -8.16
C SER A 113 0.33 10.19 -8.24
N LEU A 114 1.12 10.58 -9.24
CA LEU A 114 1.58 11.96 -9.40
C LEU A 114 0.41 12.94 -9.52
N GLY A 115 -0.60 12.62 -10.35
CA GLY A 115 -1.78 13.47 -10.46
C GLY A 115 -2.61 13.58 -9.17
N SER A 116 -2.51 12.60 -8.24
CA SER A 116 -3.11 12.72 -6.92
C SER A 116 -2.28 13.63 -6.02
N LEU A 117 -0.95 13.56 -6.09
CA LEU A 117 -0.07 14.45 -5.33
C LEU A 117 -0.20 15.90 -5.81
N GLU A 118 -0.23 16.14 -7.11
CA GLU A 118 -0.49 17.46 -7.71
C GLU A 118 -1.83 18.05 -7.22
N ALA A 119 -2.89 17.23 -7.15
CA ALA A 119 -4.21 17.67 -6.71
C ALA A 119 -4.28 18.07 -5.22
N ILE A 120 -3.29 17.69 -4.42
CA ILE A 120 -3.24 17.99 -2.97
C ILE A 120 -1.99 18.75 -2.56
N GLU A 121 -1.13 19.17 -3.49
CA GLU A 121 0.19 19.71 -3.18
C GLU A 121 0.18 20.85 -2.17
N GLU A 122 -0.77 21.79 -2.27
CA GLU A 122 -0.92 22.93 -1.35
C GLU A 122 -1.31 22.51 0.08
N LYS A 123 -1.72 21.24 0.28
CA LYS A 123 -2.18 20.70 1.56
C LYS A 123 -1.12 19.82 2.23
N VAL A 124 -0.05 19.48 1.52
CA VAL A 124 0.99 18.58 2.00
C VAL A 124 2.13 19.39 2.60
N ARG A 125 2.42 19.16 3.87
CA ARG A 125 3.60 19.76 4.50
C ARG A 125 4.88 19.07 4.05
N ARG A 126 4.91 17.71 4.09
CA ARG A 126 6.08 16.92 3.68
C ARG A 126 5.67 15.54 3.18
N ALA A 127 6.35 15.09 2.12
CA ALA A 127 6.26 13.70 1.66
C ALA A 127 7.52 12.91 2.06
N TYR A 128 7.30 11.65 2.41
CA TYR A 128 8.35 10.68 2.69
C TYR A 128 8.28 9.59 1.64
N VAL A 129 9.42 9.31 1.01
CA VAL A 129 9.55 8.29 -0.02
C VAL A 129 10.68 7.32 0.34
N PRO A 130 10.72 6.11 -0.20
CA PRO A 130 11.85 5.22 -0.03
C PRO A 130 13.10 5.80 -0.68
N GLU A 131 14.27 5.37 -0.22
CA GLU A 131 15.58 5.74 -0.78
C GLU A 131 15.59 5.62 -2.32
N GLY A 132 15.97 6.69 -2.99
CA GLY A 132 15.97 6.81 -4.45
C GLY A 132 14.61 7.13 -5.07
N GLY A 133 13.53 7.24 -4.29
CA GLY A 133 12.18 7.54 -4.78
C GLY A 133 11.99 8.99 -5.26
N LEU A 134 12.81 9.94 -4.79
CA LEU A 134 12.69 11.37 -5.13
C LEU A 134 12.72 11.63 -6.64
N VAL A 135 13.45 10.83 -7.41
CA VAL A 135 13.55 10.98 -8.88
C VAL A 135 12.21 10.88 -9.60
N TYR A 136 11.20 10.29 -8.97
CA TYR A 136 9.87 10.12 -9.55
C TYR A 136 8.89 11.23 -9.20
N LEU A 137 9.17 12.04 -8.16
CA LEU A 137 8.24 13.08 -7.71
C LEU A 137 8.23 14.31 -8.61
N GLY A 138 9.38 14.62 -9.23
CA GLY A 138 9.55 15.88 -9.95
C GLY A 138 9.55 17.10 -9.00
N ASP A 139 9.19 18.26 -9.54
CA ASP A 139 9.09 19.49 -8.78
C ASP A 139 7.65 19.62 -8.24
N MET A 140 7.46 19.32 -6.97
CA MET A 140 6.20 19.42 -6.26
C MET A 140 6.22 20.63 -5.31
N GLY A 141 5.06 21.21 -5.04
CA GLY A 141 4.91 22.38 -4.16
C GLY A 141 5.15 22.11 -2.66
N PHE A 142 5.67 20.93 -2.29
CA PHE A 142 5.94 20.52 -0.91
C PHE A 142 7.34 19.92 -0.75
N ASP A 143 7.85 19.93 0.48
CA ASP A 143 9.12 19.26 0.80
C ASP A 143 8.99 17.75 0.68
N ALA A 144 10.03 17.08 0.14
CA ALA A 144 10.10 15.63 0.09
C ALA A 144 11.45 15.13 0.62
N VAL A 145 11.40 14.02 1.34
CA VAL A 145 12.57 13.36 1.93
C VAL A 145 12.56 11.89 1.56
N ASP A 146 13.69 11.38 1.05
CA ASP A 146 13.88 9.94 0.90
C ASP A 146 14.56 9.35 2.14
N LEU A 147 14.12 8.16 2.53
CA LEU A 147 14.61 7.49 3.71
C LEU A 147 15.14 6.10 3.35
N ALA A 148 16.39 5.85 3.70
CA ALA A 148 16.98 4.52 3.70
C ALA A 148 16.36 3.65 4.84
N PRO A 149 16.40 2.31 4.74
CA PRO A 149 15.92 1.45 5.82
C PRO A 149 16.53 1.82 7.18
N PHE A 150 15.67 1.98 8.20
CA PHE A 150 15.96 2.46 9.55
C PHE A 150 16.46 3.92 9.65
N ALA A 151 16.56 4.67 8.55
CA ALA A 151 16.69 6.11 8.62
C ALA A 151 15.37 6.75 9.07
N SER A 152 15.45 7.81 9.85
CA SER A 152 14.29 8.53 10.36
C SER A 152 14.45 10.04 10.16
N PHE A 153 13.29 10.70 10.04
CA PHE A 153 13.20 12.16 10.03
C PHE A 153 12.21 12.58 11.12
N ASP A 154 12.62 13.56 11.92
CA ASP A 154 11.78 14.15 12.98
C ASP A 154 11.33 15.54 12.54
N ASP A 155 10.02 15.72 12.43
CA ASP A 155 9.40 16.99 12.05
C ASP A 155 8.53 17.52 13.18
N GLY A 156 9.17 18.18 14.14
CA GLY A 156 8.48 18.77 15.28
C GLY A 156 7.84 17.73 16.20
N GLY A 157 8.54 16.62 16.44
CA GLY A 157 8.10 15.51 17.28
C GLY A 157 7.33 14.42 16.53
N LEU A 158 6.86 14.67 15.29
CA LEU A 158 6.39 13.62 14.41
C LEU A 158 7.60 12.93 13.79
N ARG A 159 7.91 11.73 14.23
CA ARG A 159 9.03 10.95 13.72
C ARG A 159 8.55 9.92 12.71
N VAL A 160 9.09 9.95 11.50
CA VAL A 160 8.85 8.97 10.45
C VAL A 160 10.13 8.18 10.22
N THR A 161 10.06 6.87 10.33
CA THR A 161 11.19 5.95 10.11
C THR A 161 10.83 4.98 8.99
N ALA A 162 11.67 4.89 7.97
CA ALA A 162 11.57 3.84 6.94
C ALA A 162 11.98 2.49 7.53
N VAL A 163 11.24 1.42 7.21
CA VAL A 163 11.51 0.07 7.70
C VAL A 163 11.49 -0.95 6.56
N PRO A 164 12.28 -2.02 6.66
CA PRO A 164 12.37 -2.99 5.59
C PRO A 164 11.04 -3.72 5.38
N VAL A 165 10.73 -3.96 4.10
CA VAL A 165 9.63 -4.79 3.62
C VAL A 165 10.12 -5.65 2.45
N LYS A 166 9.31 -6.60 2.00
CA LYS A 166 9.66 -7.50 0.89
C LYS A 166 8.84 -7.17 -0.35
N HIS A 167 9.36 -6.30 -1.19
CA HIS A 167 8.67 -5.85 -2.40
C HIS A 167 9.67 -5.49 -3.52
N ASN A 168 9.21 -4.75 -4.52
CA ASN A 168 10.03 -4.10 -5.53
C ASN A 168 9.47 -2.70 -5.83
N GLY A 169 10.34 -1.79 -6.28
CA GLY A 169 9.99 -0.39 -6.48
C GLY A 169 9.95 0.06 -7.94
N MET A 170 10.05 -0.85 -8.91
CA MET A 170 10.00 -0.49 -10.34
C MET A 170 8.67 0.18 -10.70
N ARG A 171 8.74 1.29 -11.47
CA ARG A 171 7.55 1.98 -11.98
C ARG A 171 7.28 1.66 -13.45
N TYR A 172 8.32 1.65 -14.30
CA TYR A 172 8.18 1.56 -15.75
C TYR A 172 8.69 0.26 -16.35
N GLY A 173 9.09 -0.70 -15.52
CA GLY A 173 9.61 -2.00 -15.96
C GLY A 173 11.03 -1.98 -16.56
N ALA A 174 11.48 -0.82 -17.08
CA ALA A 174 12.83 -0.60 -17.57
C ALA A 174 13.73 0.16 -16.60
N ASP A 175 13.20 0.55 -15.47
CA ASP A 175 13.84 1.33 -14.39
C ASP A 175 14.42 0.43 -13.30
N VAL A 176 15.10 -0.65 -13.71
CA VAL A 176 15.67 -1.68 -12.81
C VAL A 176 16.65 -1.11 -11.76
N GLN A 177 17.31 0.02 -12.04
CA GLN A 177 18.19 0.70 -11.10
C GLN A 177 17.43 1.20 -9.86
N TRP A 178 16.12 1.41 -9.95
CA TRP A 178 15.25 1.89 -8.87
C TRP A 178 14.40 0.78 -8.25
N MET A 179 14.67 -0.48 -8.54
CA MET A 179 13.94 -1.63 -7.97
C MET A 179 13.91 -1.65 -6.43
N ARG A 180 14.83 -0.93 -5.78
CA ARG A 180 14.92 -0.82 -4.32
C ARG A 180 14.13 0.36 -3.73
N ALA A 181 13.47 1.17 -4.56
CA ALA A 181 12.64 2.27 -4.09
C ALA A 181 11.30 1.75 -3.52
N PHE A 182 11.36 1.03 -2.40
CA PHE A 182 10.22 0.52 -1.64
C PHE A 182 10.57 0.43 -0.16
N THR A 183 9.60 0.69 0.71
CA THR A 183 9.75 0.65 2.17
C THR A 183 8.38 0.57 2.85
N GLY A 184 8.34 0.08 4.08
CA GLY A 184 7.29 0.40 5.04
C GLY A 184 7.68 1.58 5.90
N TYR A 185 6.80 2.02 6.77
CA TYR A 185 7.07 3.12 7.69
C TYR A 185 6.58 2.81 9.09
N VAL A 186 7.33 3.27 10.10
CA VAL A 186 6.83 3.46 11.46
C VAL A 186 6.74 4.95 11.72
N VAL A 187 5.56 5.40 12.13
CA VAL A 187 5.32 6.78 12.54
C VAL A 187 5.12 6.82 14.05
N GLU A 188 5.86 7.68 14.72
CA GLU A 188 5.81 7.87 16.17
C GLU A 188 5.43 9.31 16.50
N TYR A 189 4.42 9.49 17.36
CA TYR A 189 4.01 10.81 17.86
C TYR A 189 3.34 10.69 19.23
N HIS A 190 3.76 11.48 20.22
CA HIS A 190 3.20 11.52 21.57
C HIS A 190 2.98 10.13 22.21
N GLY A 191 3.91 9.21 21.98
CA GLY A 191 3.84 7.84 22.49
C GLY A 191 2.93 6.89 21.70
N LEU A 192 2.28 7.37 20.65
CA LEU A 192 1.59 6.53 19.67
C LEU A 192 2.57 6.03 18.63
N LYS A 193 2.36 4.81 18.13
CA LYS A 193 3.18 4.19 17.10
C LYS A 193 2.31 3.48 16.08
N VAL A 194 2.42 3.87 14.82
CA VAL A 194 1.67 3.28 13.70
C VAL A 194 2.64 2.73 12.66
N TYR A 195 2.46 1.47 12.29
CA TYR A 195 3.15 0.83 11.19
C TYR A 195 2.29 0.90 9.93
N PHE A 196 2.90 1.29 8.81
CA PHE A 196 2.32 1.21 7.47
C PHE A 196 3.20 0.34 6.59
N GLY A 197 2.65 -0.79 6.11
CA GLY A 197 3.40 -1.78 5.33
C GLY A 197 3.55 -1.43 3.86
N GLY A 198 2.65 -0.60 3.30
CA GLY A 198 2.52 -0.52 1.84
C GLY A 198 2.24 -1.91 1.27
N ASP A 199 2.86 -2.23 0.12
CA ASP A 199 2.87 -3.59 -0.42
C ASP A 199 4.08 -4.37 0.08
N THR A 200 3.84 -5.59 0.51
CA THR A 200 4.90 -6.48 0.98
C THR A 200 4.49 -7.95 0.92
N GLY A 201 5.39 -8.82 0.49
CA GLY A 201 5.33 -10.24 0.77
C GLY A 201 5.69 -10.52 2.24
N TYR A 202 5.28 -11.66 2.75
CA TYR A 202 5.67 -12.05 4.09
C TYR A 202 7.18 -12.31 4.19
N ALA A 203 7.80 -11.65 5.16
CA ALA A 203 9.21 -11.82 5.50
C ALA A 203 9.37 -11.67 7.02
N ARG A 204 9.43 -12.81 7.70
CA ARG A 204 9.45 -12.86 9.17
C ARG A 204 10.57 -12.00 9.79
N SER A 205 11.76 -12.05 9.18
CA SER A 205 12.93 -11.30 9.68
C SER A 205 12.67 -9.81 9.71
N GLU A 206 12.05 -9.23 8.66
CA GLU A 206 11.76 -7.81 8.55
C GLU A 206 10.71 -7.37 9.58
N PHE A 207 9.63 -8.16 9.74
CA PHE A 207 8.58 -7.84 10.71
C PHE A 207 9.07 -7.98 12.15
N THR A 208 9.76 -9.07 12.49
CA THR A 208 10.30 -9.25 13.85
C THR A 208 11.37 -8.22 14.19
N THR A 209 12.26 -7.87 13.24
CA THR A 209 13.25 -6.82 13.45
C THR A 209 12.59 -5.47 13.68
N THR A 210 11.58 -5.13 12.87
CA THR A 210 10.82 -3.89 13.06
C THR A 210 10.10 -3.87 14.42
N GLY A 211 9.43 -4.96 14.79
CA GLY A 211 8.77 -5.07 16.09
C GLY A 211 9.71 -4.93 17.29
N LEU A 212 10.94 -5.45 17.17
CA LEU A 212 11.98 -5.31 18.21
C LEU A 212 12.51 -3.87 18.31
N HIS A 213 12.65 -3.17 17.17
CA HIS A 213 13.07 -1.75 17.16
C HIS A 213 11.98 -0.80 17.65
N PHE A 214 10.71 -1.14 17.40
CA PHE A 214 9.55 -0.31 17.74
C PHE A 214 8.57 -1.06 18.64
N PRO A 215 8.95 -1.45 19.87
CA PRO A 215 8.05 -2.16 20.75
C PRO A 215 6.83 -1.33 21.08
N GLY A 216 5.66 -1.99 21.15
CA GLY A 216 4.39 -1.35 21.50
C GLY A 216 3.76 -0.59 20.34
N LEU A 217 3.79 -1.14 19.14
CA LEU A 217 3.01 -0.64 18.00
C LEU A 217 1.52 -0.69 18.33
N ASP A 218 0.85 0.46 18.24
CA ASP A 218 -0.58 0.58 18.48
C ASP A 218 -1.41 0.01 17.34
N LEU A 219 -0.92 0.19 16.12
CA LEU A 219 -1.61 -0.16 14.88
C LEU A 219 -0.64 -0.56 13.79
N ALA A 220 -1.03 -1.57 13.01
CA ALA A 220 -0.41 -1.91 11.74
C ALA A 220 -1.46 -1.83 10.61
N LEU A 221 -1.16 -1.06 9.55
CA LEU A 221 -1.87 -1.09 8.27
C LEU A 221 -1.16 -2.10 7.38
N LEU A 222 -1.81 -3.24 7.09
CA LEU A 222 -1.20 -4.37 6.37
C LEU A 222 -2.03 -4.80 5.15
N PRO A 223 -1.39 -5.04 3.99
CA PRO A 223 -2.07 -5.53 2.80
C PRO A 223 -2.51 -6.98 3.01
N ILE A 224 -3.70 -7.34 2.48
CA ILE A 224 -4.23 -8.70 2.50
C ILE A 224 -4.50 -9.26 1.10
N ALA A 225 -4.11 -8.56 0.06
CA ALA A 225 -4.25 -8.91 -1.35
C ALA A 225 -3.09 -8.26 -2.14
N PRO A 226 -2.86 -8.67 -3.41
CA PRO A 226 -3.55 -9.70 -4.18
C PRO A 226 -3.18 -11.13 -3.79
N LEU A 227 -4.14 -12.06 -3.96
CA LEU A 227 -3.98 -13.48 -3.63
C LEU A 227 -3.45 -14.29 -4.80
N HIS A 228 -4.02 -14.11 -5.98
CA HIS A 228 -3.86 -15.00 -7.13
C HIS A 228 -3.13 -14.38 -8.32
N PRO A 229 -2.34 -15.21 -9.03
CA PRO A 229 -1.93 -16.58 -8.69
C PRO A 229 -0.91 -16.60 -7.54
N ARG A 230 -1.17 -17.37 -6.47
CA ARG A 230 -0.36 -17.32 -5.23
C ARG A 230 1.13 -17.60 -5.43
N ALA A 231 1.46 -18.54 -6.32
CA ALA A 231 2.86 -18.86 -6.62
C ALA A 231 3.67 -17.66 -7.11
N PHE A 232 3.03 -16.70 -7.77
CA PHE A 232 3.60 -15.45 -8.22
C PHE A 232 3.50 -14.35 -7.16
N MET A 233 2.30 -14.16 -6.59
CA MET A 233 2.02 -13.04 -5.67
C MET A 233 2.79 -13.13 -4.36
N ARG A 234 3.03 -14.33 -3.80
CA ARG A 234 3.73 -14.54 -2.53
C ARG A 234 5.15 -13.94 -2.46
N ALA A 235 5.73 -13.62 -3.59
CA ALA A 235 7.07 -13.02 -3.63
C ALA A 235 7.04 -11.57 -3.15
N SER A 236 5.91 -10.85 -3.35
CA SER A 236 5.78 -9.42 -3.13
C SER A 236 4.48 -9.00 -2.44
N HIS A 237 3.55 -9.92 -2.19
CA HIS A 237 2.25 -9.65 -1.55
C HIS A 237 1.90 -10.74 -0.55
N MET A 238 1.41 -10.34 0.61
CA MET A 238 0.87 -11.23 1.64
C MET A 238 -0.54 -11.68 1.27
N ASP A 239 -0.90 -12.89 1.68
CA ASP A 239 -2.28 -13.29 1.85
C ASP A 239 -2.78 -12.96 3.28
N PRO A 240 -4.07 -13.15 3.58
CA PRO A 240 -4.62 -12.84 4.89
C PRO A 240 -3.97 -13.59 6.06
N GLU A 241 -3.59 -14.85 5.88
CA GLU A 241 -2.91 -15.63 6.93
C GLU A 241 -1.52 -15.05 7.23
N GLU A 242 -0.77 -14.71 6.18
CA GLU A 242 0.54 -14.08 6.29
C GLU A 242 0.44 -12.66 6.90
N ALA A 243 -0.62 -11.90 6.60
CA ALA A 243 -0.84 -10.58 7.20
C ALA A 243 -1.14 -10.68 8.71
N LEU A 244 -1.93 -11.68 9.14
CA LEU A 244 -2.15 -11.95 10.56
C LEU A 244 -0.86 -12.37 11.26
N GLN A 245 -0.02 -13.18 10.62
CA GLN A 245 1.28 -13.54 11.16
C GLN A 245 2.21 -12.32 11.25
N ALA A 246 2.22 -11.45 10.22
CA ALA A 246 3.00 -10.21 10.21
C ALA A 246 2.58 -9.26 11.35
N MET A 247 1.28 -9.13 11.62
CA MET A 247 0.78 -8.37 12.77
C MET A 247 1.35 -8.90 14.10
N GLN A 248 1.42 -10.24 14.25
CA GLN A 248 1.94 -10.86 15.46
C GLN A 248 3.47 -10.68 15.56
N ASP A 249 4.21 -10.87 14.46
CA ASP A 249 5.67 -10.71 14.41
C ASP A 249 6.09 -9.25 14.67
N LEU A 250 5.30 -8.28 14.24
CA LEU A 250 5.43 -6.85 14.58
C LEU A 250 5.13 -6.55 16.05
N GLY A 251 4.38 -7.41 16.73
CA GLY A 251 3.86 -7.11 18.07
C GLY A 251 2.83 -5.98 18.08
N ALA A 252 2.17 -5.70 16.96
CA ALA A 252 1.17 -4.64 16.86
C ALA A 252 -0.10 -4.98 17.67
N ALA A 253 -0.60 -4.02 18.43
CA ALA A 253 -1.80 -4.24 19.24
C ALA A 253 -3.05 -4.46 18.39
N LYS A 254 -3.18 -3.69 17.30
CA LYS A 254 -4.28 -3.77 16.33
C LYS A 254 -3.76 -3.80 14.90
N MET A 255 -4.61 -4.30 13.98
CA MET A 255 -4.38 -4.31 12.53
C MET A 255 -5.61 -3.77 11.81
N ILE A 256 -5.39 -2.96 10.80
CA ILE A 256 -6.39 -2.64 9.78
C ILE A 256 -5.92 -3.23 8.46
N PRO A 257 -6.69 -4.15 7.84
CA PRO A 257 -6.39 -4.68 6.52
C PRO A 257 -6.61 -3.61 5.45
N ILE A 258 -5.69 -3.54 4.49
CA ILE A 258 -5.72 -2.61 3.35
C ILE A 258 -5.47 -3.36 2.04
N HIS A 259 -5.49 -2.65 0.91
CA HIS A 259 -5.07 -3.12 -0.41
C HIS A 259 -5.95 -4.22 -1.01
N TYR A 260 -7.27 -4.21 -0.77
CA TYR A 260 -8.22 -5.18 -1.33
C TYR A 260 -9.45 -4.47 -1.92
N ASP A 261 -10.16 -5.14 -2.84
CA ASP A 261 -11.46 -4.77 -3.43
C ASP A 261 -11.59 -3.37 -4.07
N THR A 262 -10.48 -2.70 -4.38
CA THR A 262 -10.48 -1.31 -4.88
C THR A 262 -9.90 -1.16 -6.28
N ILE A 263 -8.69 -1.65 -6.50
CA ILE A 263 -7.98 -1.58 -7.78
C ILE A 263 -7.68 -3.02 -8.21
N PRO A 264 -8.18 -3.47 -9.38
CA PRO A 264 -7.91 -4.82 -9.85
C PRO A 264 -6.46 -4.92 -10.32
N ASN A 265 -5.68 -5.74 -9.64
CA ASN A 265 -4.28 -6.03 -9.92
C ASN A 265 -3.97 -7.54 -9.94
N SER A 266 -5.02 -8.38 -9.90
CA SER A 266 -4.93 -9.83 -9.87
C SER A 266 -6.19 -10.50 -10.46
N THR A 267 -6.28 -11.81 -10.31
CA THR A 267 -7.47 -12.59 -10.67
C THR A 267 -8.39 -12.87 -9.48
N ASP A 268 -8.19 -12.21 -8.36
CA ASP A 268 -8.99 -12.35 -7.16
C ASP A 268 -10.47 -12.02 -7.43
N ALA A 269 -11.38 -12.79 -6.85
CA ALA A 269 -12.78 -12.44 -6.87
C ALA A 269 -13.07 -11.31 -5.86
N PRO A 270 -14.02 -10.41 -6.15
CA PRO A 270 -14.43 -9.39 -5.18
C PRO A 270 -14.86 -10.02 -3.84
N GLY A 271 -14.34 -9.52 -2.74
CA GLY A 271 -14.59 -9.99 -1.37
C GLY A 271 -13.79 -11.23 -0.96
N GLU A 272 -13.02 -11.85 -1.86
CA GLU A 272 -12.28 -13.08 -1.58
C GLU A 272 -11.24 -12.90 -0.49
N ALA A 273 -10.44 -11.84 -0.56
CA ALA A 273 -9.41 -11.55 0.44
C ALA A 273 -10.03 -11.35 1.84
N LEU A 274 -11.14 -10.61 1.93
CA LEU A 274 -11.84 -10.38 3.19
C LEU A 274 -12.51 -11.66 3.74
N ALA A 275 -13.07 -12.49 2.87
CA ALA A 275 -13.62 -13.79 3.26
C ALA A 275 -12.53 -14.70 3.83
N SER A 276 -11.37 -14.77 3.15
CA SER A 276 -10.19 -15.52 3.61
C SER A 276 -9.65 -15.00 4.94
N LEU A 277 -9.60 -13.67 5.13
CA LEU A 277 -9.20 -13.06 6.39
C LEU A 277 -10.10 -13.51 7.56
N ARG A 278 -11.42 -13.47 7.37
CA ARG A 278 -12.38 -13.91 8.40
C ARG A 278 -12.20 -15.37 8.79
N VAL A 279 -11.95 -16.23 7.81
CA VAL A 279 -11.68 -17.65 8.06
C VAL A 279 -10.37 -17.83 8.84
N ALA A 280 -9.32 -17.10 8.47
CA ALA A 280 -8.01 -17.19 9.12
C ALA A 280 -7.99 -16.60 10.55
N MET A 281 -8.80 -15.59 10.84
CA MET A 281 -8.88 -14.96 12.18
C MET A 281 -9.52 -15.87 13.23
N ALA A 282 -10.56 -16.60 12.88
CA ALA A 282 -11.40 -17.33 13.83
C ALA A 282 -10.62 -18.31 14.74
N PRO A 283 -9.72 -19.18 14.23
CA PRO A 283 -8.95 -20.08 15.09
C PRO A 283 -7.94 -19.33 15.98
N LEU A 284 -7.53 -18.12 15.60
CA LEU A 284 -6.54 -17.31 16.30
C LEU A 284 -7.17 -16.37 17.35
N LYS A 285 -8.50 -16.23 17.37
CA LYS A 285 -9.25 -15.32 18.25
C LYS A 285 -8.77 -13.88 18.16
N LEU A 286 -8.58 -13.39 16.91
CA LEU A 286 -8.04 -12.06 16.63
C LEU A 286 -9.10 -11.03 16.25
N GLU A 287 -10.41 -11.36 16.37
CA GLU A 287 -11.53 -10.51 15.97
C GLU A 287 -11.52 -9.14 16.65
N GLU A 288 -11.06 -9.06 17.91
CA GLU A 288 -10.96 -7.80 18.66
C GLU A 288 -9.70 -6.99 18.29
N ARG A 289 -8.74 -7.60 17.61
CA ARG A 289 -7.48 -6.97 17.23
C ARG A 289 -7.42 -6.59 15.75
N VAL A 290 -8.30 -7.14 14.91
CA VAL A 290 -8.36 -6.85 13.48
C VAL A 290 -9.60 -6.00 13.19
N GLU A 291 -9.36 -4.73 12.90
CA GLU A 291 -10.39 -3.72 12.63
C GLU A 291 -10.66 -3.68 11.12
N VAL A 292 -11.64 -4.44 10.65
CA VAL A 292 -12.06 -4.42 9.24
C VAL A 292 -12.93 -3.19 9.02
N LEU A 293 -12.52 -2.33 8.09
CA LEU A 293 -13.24 -1.11 7.70
C LEU A 293 -13.90 -1.30 6.35
N GLU A 294 -15.07 -0.69 6.15
CA GLU A 294 -15.59 -0.42 4.82
C GLU A 294 -14.91 0.83 4.22
N ILE A 295 -14.87 0.92 2.89
CA ILE A 295 -14.29 2.09 2.22
C ILE A 295 -15.08 3.34 2.62
N GLY A 296 -14.40 4.33 3.21
CA GLY A 296 -14.98 5.55 3.75
C GLY A 296 -15.34 5.48 5.24
N GLU A 297 -15.19 4.34 5.88
CA GLU A 297 -15.36 4.23 7.33
C GLU A 297 -14.18 4.87 8.06
N THR A 298 -14.48 5.52 9.19
CA THR A 298 -13.50 6.05 10.14
C THR A 298 -13.60 5.29 11.46
N ARG A 299 -12.48 4.76 11.93
CA ARG A 299 -12.37 4.07 13.21
C ARG A 299 -11.57 4.89 14.22
N VAL A 300 -12.17 5.10 15.41
CA VAL A 300 -11.46 5.65 16.57
C VAL A 300 -10.86 4.48 17.35
N LEU A 301 -9.55 4.49 17.52
CA LEU A 301 -8.78 3.43 18.18
C LEU A 301 -8.34 3.82 19.59
N ARG A 302 -8.12 5.11 19.83
CA ARG A 302 -7.77 5.71 21.12
C ARG A 302 -8.32 7.13 21.27
#